data_26f3a0a785f549a4689295ab4096e756
#
_entry.id   26f3a0a785f549a4689295ab4096e756
#
_cell.length_a   1.000
_cell.length_b   1.000
_cell.length_c   1.000
_cell.angle_alpha   90.00
_cell.angle_beta   90.00
_cell.angle_gamma   90.00
#
_symmetry.space_group_name_H-M   'P 1'
#
loop_
_entity.id
_entity.type
_entity.pdbx_description
1 polymer ?
#
loop_
_entity_poly.entity_id
_entity_poly.type
_entity_poly.pdbx_seq_one_letter_code
_entity_poly.pdbx_strand_id
1 'polypeptide(L)'
;YNKEKAYCKADTDCELRYRPSIKSTILQDIKKGAKLRVLEKENADTGFCKVMDQTGVAGYIKAKDLKDSYNEAATTDFVTDDYTHILKDKKINLVWHQVTNQTANGKLLDLLSATKGVNVVCPTWFATSDNEGNIDSLASDAYVTKAHQAGVEVWGLCNDFSPKMKIGKVLERTSRRQKLAKNLIAEAIRYSLDGINIDFENVKKDSGEDFIQFIREISIMCRNNGIVLSVDNYPLKSYNDYYNRTEQANVADYVITMAYDE
;
A
#
# COMPACT_ATOMS: atom_id res chain seq x y z
N TYR A 1 -3.91 16.37 -2.13
CA TYR A 1 -3.70 17.02 -3.46
C TYR A 1 -4.95 17.81 -3.84
N ASN A 2 -5.07 19.04 -3.29
CA ASN A 2 -6.11 19.99 -3.73
C ASN A 2 -5.70 20.64 -5.05
N LYS A 3 -5.77 19.87 -6.16
CA LYS A 3 -5.62 20.47 -7.49
C LYS A 3 -6.94 21.10 -7.87
N GLU A 4 -6.97 22.43 -7.97
CA GLU A 4 -8.10 23.15 -8.55
C GLU A 4 -8.41 22.64 -9.96
N LYS A 5 -9.68 22.40 -10.23
CA LYS A 5 -10.18 21.97 -11.53
C LYS A 5 -11.01 23.10 -12.12
N ALA A 6 -10.87 23.31 -13.42
CA ALA A 6 -11.66 24.30 -14.13
C ALA A 6 -13.06 23.75 -14.43
N TYR A 7 -14.07 24.57 -14.19
CA TYR A 7 -15.47 24.29 -14.47
C TYR A 7 -16.12 25.44 -15.25
N CYS A 8 -17.20 25.12 -15.94
CA CYS A 8 -18.08 26.10 -16.58
C CYS A 8 -19.53 25.61 -16.46
N LYS A 9 -20.47 26.43 -16.92
CA LYS A 9 -21.89 26.08 -17.03
C LYS A 9 -22.35 26.17 -18.48
N ALA A 10 -23.29 25.31 -18.87
CA ALA A 10 -23.99 25.45 -20.12
C ALA A 10 -24.87 26.72 -20.09
N ASP A 11 -24.74 27.64 -21.07
CA ASP A 11 -25.52 28.85 -21.16
C ASP A 11 -26.89 28.64 -21.82
N THR A 12 -26.97 27.63 -22.65
CA THR A 12 -28.18 27.18 -23.34
C THR A 12 -28.28 25.66 -23.29
N ASP A 13 -29.45 25.12 -23.68
CA ASP A 13 -29.53 23.69 -24.01
C ASP A 13 -28.59 23.39 -25.17
N CYS A 14 -27.71 22.44 -25.05
CA CYS A 14 -26.69 22.12 -26.05
C CYS A 14 -26.36 20.63 -26.06
N GLU A 15 -25.52 20.21 -27.00
CA GLU A 15 -25.20 18.81 -27.23
C GLU A 15 -23.70 18.53 -26.96
N LEU A 16 -23.43 17.53 -26.14
CA LEU A 16 -22.09 17.01 -25.94
C LEU A 16 -21.76 16.05 -27.08
N ARG A 17 -20.71 16.33 -27.84
CA ARG A 17 -20.37 15.61 -29.09
C ARG A 17 -19.07 14.84 -28.98
N TYR A 18 -18.97 13.76 -29.73
CA TYR A 18 -17.78 12.89 -29.74
C TYR A 18 -16.53 13.58 -30.31
N ARG A 19 -16.70 14.48 -31.31
CA ARG A 19 -15.62 15.26 -31.93
C ARG A 19 -15.99 16.74 -32.00
N PRO A 20 -15.03 17.66 -32.14
CA PRO A 20 -15.28 19.09 -32.22
C PRO A 20 -15.91 19.50 -33.57
N SER A 21 -17.09 19.02 -33.84
CA SER A 21 -17.83 19.26 -35.08
C SER A 21 -19.34 19.12 -34.85
N ILE A 22 -20.13 20.02 -35.46
CA ILE A 22 -21.60 19.94 -35.45
C ILE A 22 -22.16 18.71 -36.15
N LYS A 23 -21.35 18.06 -37.02
CA LYS A 23 -21.72 16.81 -37.69
C LYS A 23 -21.30 15.56 -36.94
N SER A 24 -20.66 15.71 -35.80
CA SER A 24 -20.24 14.58 -34.98
C SER A 24 -21.41 13.98 -34.20
N THR A 25 -21.27 12.72 -33.89
CA THR A 25 -22.22 11.97 -33.03
C THR A 25 -22.47 12.71 -31.71
N ILE A 26 -23.74 12.87 -31.36
CA ILE A 26 -24.18 13.38 -30.06
C ILE A 26 -24.01 12.27 -29.05
N LEU A 27 -23.27 12.56 -27.97
CA LEU A 27 -23.09 11.65 -26.84
C LEU A 27 -24.19 11.83 -25.82
N GLN A 28 -24.60 13.10 -25.61
CA GLN A 28 -25.57 13.47 -24.57
C GLN A 28 -26.15 14.86 -24.80
N ASP A 29 -27.41 15.06 -24.44
CA ASP A 29 -28.04 16.37 -24.36
C ASP A 29 -27.72 17.02 -23.00
N ILE A 30 -27.22 18.24 -23.05
CA ILE A 30 -26.84 19.03 -21.88
C ILE A 30 -27.83 20.17 -21.70
N LYS A 31 -28.44 20.24 -20.52
CA LYS A 31 -29.41 21.28 -20.19
C LYS A 31 -28.70 22.55 -19.75
N LYS A 32 -29.35 23.68 -20.04
CA LYS A 32 -28.93 25.00 -19.54
C LYS A 32 -28.66 24.95 -18.04
N GLY A 33 -27.55 25.56 -17.62
CA GLY A 33 -27.12 25.61 -16.22
C GLY A 33 -26.34 24.36 -15.75
N ALA A 34 -26.24 23.30 -16.56
CA ALA A 34 -25.48 22.11 -16.20
C ALA A 34 -24.01 22.46 -15.92
N LYS A 35 -23.49 21.98 -14.81
CA LYS A 35 -22.07 22.11 -14.41
C LYS A 35 -21.24 21.13 -15.24
N LEU A 36 -20.20 21.64 -15.86
CA LEU A 36 -19.30 20.89 -16.72
C LEU A 36 -17.85 21.12 -16.28
N ARG A 37 -17.06 20.05 -16.20
CA ARG A 37 -15.63 20.17 -15.96
C ARG A 37 -14.92 20.46 -17.28
N VAL A 38 -14.11 21.51 -17.33
CA VAL A 38 -13.31 21.86 -18.50
C VAL A 38 -12.06 20.96 -18.51
N LEU A 39 -11.92 20.16 -19.56
CA LEU A 39 -10.73 19.31 -19.80
C LEU A 39 -9.73 20.03 -20.70
N GLU A 40 -10.22 20.67 -21.76
CA GLU A 40 -9.43 21.49 -22.69
C GLU A 40 -10.21 22.79 -22.97
N LYS A 41 -9.50 23.92 -22.92
CA LYS A 41 -10.08 25.24 -23.26
C LYS A 41 -10.47 25.28 -24.74
N GLU A 42 -11.15 26.35 -25.13
CA GLU A 42 -11.53 26.57 -26.52
C GLU A 42 -10.34 26.40 -27.46
N ASN A 43 -10.53 25.56 -28.46
CA ASN A 43 -9.63 25.48 -29.60
C ASN A 43 -10.06 26.53 -30.63
N ALA A 44 -9.17 27.48 -30.96
CA ALA A 44 -9.46 28.62 -31.83
C ALA A 44 -9.87 28.18 -33.26
N ASP A 45 -9.36 27.08 -33.75
CA ASP A 45 -9.65 26.60 -35.11
C ASP A 45 -11.03 25.97 -35.22
N THR A 46 -11.53 25.37 -34.15
CA THR A 46 -12.79 24.63 -34.14
C THR A 46 -13.93 25.37 -33.41
N GLY A 47 -13.61 26.29 -32.47
CA GLY A 47 -14.54 26.94 -31.61
C GLY A 47 -15.22 26.04 -30.58
N PHE A 48 -14.60 24.86 -30.26
CA PHE A 48 -15.11 23.91 -29.28
C PHE A 48 -14.19 23.81 -28.07
N CYS A 49 -14.82 23.61 -26.91
CA CYS A 49 -14.16 23.19 -25.66
C CYS A 49 -14.37 21.70 -25.45
N LYS A 50 -13.38 21.00 -24.89
CA LYS A 50 -13.56 19.65 -24.40
C LYS A 50 -13.98 19.72 -22.92
N VAL A 51 -15.09 19.12 -22.61
CA VAL A 51 -15.68 19.14 -21.27
C VAL A 51 -16.10 17.75 -20.86
N MET A 52 -16.34 17.58 -19.56
CA MET A 52 -16.88 16.36 -18.99
C MET A 52 -18.09 16.72 -18.12
N ASP A 53 -19.16 15.99 -18.29
CA ASP A 53 -20.37 16.17 -17.48
C ASP A 53 -20.24 15.53 -16.08
N GLN A 54 -21.30 15.60 -15.28
CA GLN A 54 -21.33 15.06 -13.92
C GLN A 54 -21.39 13.52 -13.89
N THR A 55 -21.76 12.88 -15.00
CA THR A 55 -21.79 11.42 -15.13
C THR A 55 -20.45 10.83 -15.59
N GLY A 56 -19.47 11.70 -15.91
CA GLY A 56 -18.16 11.30 -16.36
C GLY A 56 -18.02 11.17 -17.89
N VAL A 57 -19.08 11.51 -18.66
CA VAL A 57 -19.02 11.50 -20.12
C VAL A 57 -18.24 12.73 -20.60
N ALA A 58 -17.14 12.49 -21.33
CA ALA A 58 -16.30 13.54 -21.91
C ALA A 58 -16.61 13.72 -23.40
N GLY A 59 -16.66 14.98 -23.84
CA GLY A 59 -16.94 15.33 -25.23
C GLY A 59 -16.71 16.82 -25.50
N TYR A 60 -17.26 17.29 -26.61
CA TYR A 60 -17.03 18.63 -27.13
C TYR A 60 -18.32 19.43 -27.20
N ILE A 61 -18.30 20.69 -26.69
CA ILE A 61 -19.39 21.69 -26.78
C ILE A 61 -18.81 22.95 -27.38
N LYS A 62 -19.60 23.68 -28.16
CA LYS A 62 -19.17 24.99 -28.68
C LYS A 62 -18.89 25.94 -27.54
N ALA A 63 -17.79 26.66 -27.59
CA ALA A 63 -17.39 27.60 -26.54
C ALA A 63 -18.46 28.69 -26.29
N LYS A 64 -19.13 29.14 -27.33
CA LYS A 64 -20.22 30.12 -27.24
C LYS A 64 -21.46 29.68 -26.44
N ASP A 65 -21.62 28.36 -26.27
CA ASP A 65 -22.74 27.76 -25.52
C ASP A 65 -22.35 27.51 -24.04
N LEU A 66 -21.15 27.97 -23.61
CA LEU A 66 -20.61 27.85 -22.27
C LEU A 66 -20.41 29.24 -21.63
N LYS A 67 -20.58 29.31 -20.31
CA LYS A 67 -20.35 30.52 -19.51
C LYS A 67 -19.80 30.21 -18.12
N ASP A 68 -19.55 31.27 -17.34
CA ASP A 68 -19.18 31.18 -15.92
C ASP A 68 -18.00 30.24 -15.67
N SER A 69 -16.89 30.43 -16.41
CA SER A 69 -15.67 29.65 -16.13
C SER A 69 -15.08 30.02 -14.77
N TYR A 70 -14.86 29.01 -13.91
CA TYR A 70 -14.30 29.17 -12.58
C TYR A 70 -13.43 27.97 -12.21
N ASN A 71 -12.55 28.19 -11.25
CA ASN A 71 -11.78 27.09 -10.66
C ASN A 71 -12.43 26.68 -9.34
N GLU A 72 -12.48 25.38 -9.10
CA GLU A 72 -12.99 24.80 -7.87
C GLU A 72 -12.02 23.74 -7.37
N ALA A 73 -11.58 23.89 -6.12
CA ALA A 73 -10.87 22.82 -5.45
C ALA A 73 -11.84 21.67 -5.19
N ALA A 74 -11.45 20.45 -5.52
CA ALA A 74 -12.24 19.29 -5.15
C ALA A 74 -12.26 19.22 -3.60
N THR A 75 -13.38 19.61 -3.01
CA THR A 75 -13.66 19.31 -1.61
C THR A 75 -14.08 17.86 -1.53
N THR A 76 -13.46 17.12 -0.64
CA THR A 76 -13.87 15.76 -0.31
C THR A 76 -14.25 15.74 1.16
N ASP A 77 -15.37 15.13 1.47
CA ASP A 77 -15.77 14.81 2.85
C ASP A 77 -15.01 13.57 3.34
N PHE A 78 -14.00 13.15 2.59
CA PHE A 78 -13.15 12.03 2.97
C PHE A 78 -12.39 12.39 4.25
N VAL A 79 -12.73 11.70 5.31
CA VAL A 79 -11.96 11.69 6.55
C VAL A 79 -10.87 10.65 6.36
N THR A 80 -9.61 11.06 6.51
CA THR A 80 -8.49 10.12 6.50
C THR A 80 -8.65 9.15 7.66
N ASP A 81 -8.43 7.86 7.38
CA ASP A 81 -8.36 6.88 8.46
C ASP A 81 -7.30 7.31 9.47
N ASP A 82 -7.67 7.28 10.74
CA ASP A 82 -6.72 7.49 11.83
C ASP A 82 -5.99 6.16 12.04
N TYR A 83 -4.74 6.09 11.55
CA TYR A 83 -3.91 4.91 11.74
C TYR A 83 -3.39 4.87 13.16
N THR A 84 -4.03 4.08 14.00
CA THR A 84 -3.54 3.78 15.35
C THR A 84 -2.41 2.75 15.27
N HIS A 85 -1.47 2.80 16.21
CA HIS A 85 -0.33 1.90 16.30
C HIS A 85 -0.46 0.97 17.50
N ILE A 86 -0.01 -0.28 17.35
CA ILE A 86 0.16 -1.22 18.46
C ILE A 86 1.56 -1.00 19.03
N LEU A 87 1.67 0.01 19.91
CA LEU A 87 2.94 0.31 20.58
C LEU A 87 3.06 -0.49 21.86
N LYS A 88 4.27 -1.00 22.13
CA LYS A 88 4.58 -1.69 23.39
C LYS A 88 5.03 -0.67 24.44
N ASP A 89 4.70 -0.93 25.68
CA ASP A 89 5.08 -0.14 26.87
C ASP A 89 6.56 -0.30 27.27
N LYS A 90 7.32 -1.10 26.54
CA LYS A 90 8.73 -1.44 26.74
C LYS A 90 9.55 -1.17 25.49
N LYS A 91 10.85 -0.93 25.68
CA LYS A 91 11.80 -0.89 24.55
C LYS A 91 11.88 -2.26 23.89
N ILE A 92 11.75 -2.29 22.57
CA ILE A 92 11.91 -3.49 21.79
C ILE A 92 13.41 -3.83 21.69
N ASN A 93 13.75 -5.03 22.11
CA ASN A 93 15.06 -5.64 21.90
C ASN A 93 14.83 -6.94 21.12
N LEU A 94 14.88 -6.79 19.80
CA LEU A 94 14.56 -7.82 18.82
C LEU A 94 15.84 -8.47 18.30
N VAL A 95 15.80 -9.79 18.12
CA VAL A 95 16.83 -10.53 17.39
C VAL A 95 16.21 -11.32 16.26
N TRP A 96 16.85 -11.26 15.07
CA TRP A 96 16.50 -12.15 13.97
C TRP A 96 17.10 -13.53 14.23
N HIS A 97 16.25 -14.56 14.10
CA HIS A 97 16.67 -15.96 14.17
C HIS A 97 16.58 -16.58 12.77
N GLN A 98 17.73 -16.83 12.16
CA GLN A 98 17.77 -17.46 10.85
C GLN A 98 17.30 -18.91 10.92
N VAL A 99 16.11 -19.18 10.40
CA VAL A 99 15.49 -20.50 10.31
C VAL A 99 15.47 -20.95 8.86
N THR A 100 16.34 -21.86 8.49
CA THR A 100 16.50 -22.36 7.12
C THR A 100 15.76 -23.68 6.86
N ASN A 101 15.31 -24.35 7.92
CA ASN A 101 14.56 -25.62 7.88
C ASN A 101 13.88 -25.87 9.24
N GLN A 102 12.99 -26.86 9.30
CA GLN A 102 12.24 -27.17 10.52
C GLN A 102 13.13 -27.52 11.73
N THR A 103 14.28 -28.14 11.50
CA THR A 103 15.23 -28.52 12.59
C THR A 103 15.80 -27.27 13.26
N ALA A 104 16.03 -26.19 12.52
CA ALA A 104 16.57 -24.93 13.05
C ALA A 104 15.65 -24.30 14.12
N ASN A 105 14.34 -24.54 14.08
CA ASN A 105 13.42 -24.12 15.11
C ASN A 105 13.80 -24.62 16.53
N GLY A 106 14.48 -25.74 16.62
CA GLY A 106 14.94 -26.30 17.89
C GLY A 106 16.02 -25.46 18.60
N LYS A 107 16.63 -24.50 17.91
CA LYS A 107 17.75 -23.69 18.43
C LYS A 107 17.31 -22.42 19.21
N LEU A 108 16.02 -22.19 19.36
CA LEU A 108 15.50 -21.01 20.08
C LEU A 108 16.11 -20.85 21.49
N LEU A 109 16.10 -21.93 22.29
CA LEU A 109 16.56 -21.84 23.68
C LEU A 109 18.08 -21.61 23.78
N ASP A 110 18.86 -22.17 22.84
CA ASP A 110 20.30 -21.92 22.72
C ASP A 110 20.53 -20.41 22.43
N LEU A 111 19.76 -19.83 21.49
CA LEU A 111 19.82 -18.40 21.16
C LEU A 111 19.46 -17.53 22.36
N LEU A 112 18.36 -17.82 23.03
CA LEU A 112 17.92 -17.04 24.20
C LEU A 112 18.91 -17.12 25.36
N SER A 113 19.54 -18.28 25.58
CA SER A 113 20.56 -18.46 26.62
C SER A 113 21.86 -17.68 26.34
N ALA A 114 22.17 -17.45 25.07
CA ALA A 114 23.35 -16.71 24.63
C ALA A 114 23.12 -15.17 24.59
N THR A 115 21.91 -14.71 24.84
CA THR A 115 21.54 -13.29 24.77
C THR A 115 21.04 -12.77 26.10
N LYS A 116 21.01 -11.44 26.28
CA LYS A 116 20.45 -10.80 27.48
C LYS A 116 19.44 -9.72 27.07
N GLY A 117 18.29 -9.71 27.75
CA GLY A 117 17.28 -8.67 27.60
C GLY A 117 16.49 -8.72 26.30
N VAL A 118 16.64 -9.78 25.51
CA VAL A 118 15.80 -10.01 24.33
C VAL A 118 14.36 -10.20 24.75
N ASN A 119 13.46 -9.45 24.13
CA ASN A 119 12.02 -9.55 24.40
C ASN A 119 11.20 -9.81 23.14
N VAL A 120 11.82 -9.82 21.97
CA VAL A 120 11.22 -10.24 20.71
C VAL A 120 12.20 -11.10 19.93
N VAL A 121 11.77 -12.26 19.48
CA VAL A 121 12.48 -13.08 18.49
C VAL A 121 11.76 -12.97 17.15
N CYS A 122 12.53 -12.80 16.09
CA CYS A 122 12.02 -12.66 14.74
C CYS A 122 12.57 -13.77 13.84
N PRO A 123 11.92 -14.96 13.83
CA PRO A 123 12.38 -16.07 13.00
C PRO A 123 12.07 -15.83 11.52
N THR A 124 13.00 -16.18 10.64
CA THR A 124 12.87 -16.05 9.18
C THR A 124 11.97 -17.15 8.60
N TRP A 125 10.70 -17.17 8.96
CA TRP A 125 9.80 -18.28 8.71
C TRP A 125 9.09 -18.25 7.38
N PHE A 126 8.77 -17.04 6.89
CA PHE A 126 7.95 -16.91 5.71
C PHE A 126 8.79 -16.40 4.55
N ALA A 127 8.58 -16.99 3.38
CA ALA A 127 9.14 -16.52 2.12
C ALA A 127 8.04 -16.43 1.09
N THR A 128 7.99 -15.33 0.35
CA THR A 128 7.11 -15.24 -0.83
C THR A 128 7.56 -16.29 -1.85
N SER A 129 6.66 -17.20 -2.25
CA SER A 129 7.07 -18.40 -3.02
C SER A 129 6.83 -18.27 -4.52
N ASP A 130 5.93 -17.38 -4.94
CA ASP A 130 5.56 -17.16 -6.34
C ASP A 130 5.08 -15.72 -6.62
N ASN A 131 4.69 -15.45 -7.88
CA ASN A 131 4.17 -14.15 -8.29
C ASN A 131 2.67 -13.97 -8.02
N GLU A 132 2.01 -14.92 -7.35
CA GLU A 132 0.56 -14.89 -7.08
C GLU A 132 0.21 -14.60 -5.62
N GLY A 133 1.23 -14.32 -4.77
CA GLY A 133 1.07 -13.99 -3.35
C GLY A 133 0.96 -15.21 -2.44
N ASN A 134 1.47 -16.37 -2.86
CA ASN A 134 1.65 -17.52 -1.98
C ASN A 134 2.92 -17.36 -1.16
N ILE A 135 2.97 -18.05 -0.01
CA ILE A 135 4.13 -18.09 0.88
C ILE A 135 4.51 -19.54 1.20
N ASP A 136 5.78 -19.75 1.40
CA ASP A 136 6.31 -20.94 2.09
C ASP A 136 6.44 -20.60 3.58
N SER A 137 6.21 -21.57 4.47
CA SER A 137 6.22 -21.39 5.91
C SER A 137 7.06 -22.46 6.61
N LEU A 138 7.92 -22.01 7.53
CA LEU A 138 8.68 -22.83 8.47
C LEU A 138 8.21 -22.65 9.93
N ALA A 139 7.06 -22.01 10.14
CA ALA A 139 6.51 -21.73 11.46
C ALA A 139 6.32 -23.00 12.31
N SER A 140 6.41 -22.85 13.62
CA SER A 140 6.40 -23.98 14.57
C SER A 140 5.68 -23.59 15.87
N ASP A 141 4.61 -24.31 16.21
CA ASP A 141 3.89 -24.17 17.47
C ASP A 141 4.80 -24.38 18.70
N ALA A 142 5.69 -25.37 18.62
CA ALA A 142 6.61 -25.67 19.71
C ALA A 142 7.61 -24.52 19.94
N TYR A 143 7.99 -23.80 18.90
CA TYR A 143 8.83 -22.62 19.00
C TYR A 143 8.09 -21.48 19.72
N VAL A 144 6.89 -21.14 19.25
CA VAL A 144 6.08 -20.07 19.84
C VAL A 144 5.79 -20.37 21.31
N THR A 145 5.36 -21.58 21.62
CA THR A 145 5.12 -22.01 23.01
C THR A 145 6.34 -21.78 23.90
N LYS A 146 7.53 -22.17 23.45
CA LYS A 146 8.77 -22.00 24.22
C LYS A 146 9.16 -20.52 24.37
N ALA A 147 9.00 -19.72 23.32
CA ALA A 147 9.26 -18.28 23.36
C ALA A 147 8.33 -17.60 24.38
N HIS A 148 7.04 -17.86 24.33
CA HIS A 148 6.05 -17.31 25.26
C HIS A 148 6.30 -17.76 26.70
N GLN A 149 6.68 -19.02 26.93
CA GLN A 149 7.09 -19.52 28.26
C GLN A 149 8.32 -18.77 28.81
N ALA A 150 9.22 -18.31 27.92
CA ALA A 150 10.37 -17.49 28.27
C ALA A 150 10.04 -15.98 28.38
N GLY A 151 8.78 -15.58 28.18
CA GLY A 151 8.34 -14.18 28.21
C GLY A 151 8.79 -13.38 26.99
N VAL A 152 9.05 -14.04 25.84
CA VAL A 152 9.55 -13.44 24.60
C VAL A 152 8.47 -13.51 23.53
N GLU A 153 8.19 -12.38 22.88
CA GLU A 153 7.26 -12.29 21.76
C GLU A 153 7.88 -12.90 20.49
N VAL A 154 7.03 -13.38 19.59
CA VAL A 154 7.43 -13.94 18.29
C VAL A 154 6.84 -13.13 17.15
N TRP A 155 7.69 -12.44 16.39
CA TRP A 155 7.31 -11.72 15.19
C TRP A 155 7.83 -12.47 13.97
N GLY A 156 6.94 -13.12 13.22
CA GLY A 156 7.34 -13.93 12.05
C GLY A 156 7.80 -13.07 10.89
N LEU A 157 9.05 -13.23 10.45
CA LEU A 157 9.61 -12.49 9.32
C LEU A 157 9.16 -13.10 7.98
N CYS A 158 8.75 -12.25 7.06
CA CYS A 158 8.47 -12.59 5.67
C CYS A 158 9.44 -11.86 4.74
N ASN A 159 10.20 -12.63 3.96
CA ASN A 159 11.14 -12.11 2.97
C ASN A 159 10.70 -12.35 1.52
N ASP A 160 11.43 -11.72 0.58
CA ASP A 160 11.22 -11.82 -0.86
C ASP A 160 12.43 -12.41 -1.61
N PHE A 161 13.18 -13.31 -0.96
CA PHE A 161 14.46 -13.83 -1.47
C PHE A 161 14.33 -15.02 -2.44
N SER A 162 13.11 -15.52 -2.67
CA SER A 162 12.91 -16.63 -3.62
C SER A 162 13.35 -16.24 -5.04
N PRO A 163 14.29 -16.98 -5.66
CA PRO A 163 14.74 -16.67 -7.03
C PRO A 163 13.67 -16.94 -8.10
N LYS A 164 12.57 -17.60 -7.71
CA LYS A 164 11.49 -18.00 -8.63
C LYS A 164 10.43 -16.91 -8.79
N MET A 165 10.51 -15.83 -8.03
CA MET A 165 9.49 -14.78 -8.02
C MET A 165 10.11 -13.39 -8.16
N LYS A 166 9.27 -12.42 -8.44
CA LYS A 166 9.59 -10.99 -8.42
C LYS A 166 8.54 -10.29 -7.59
N ILE A 167 8.92 -9.76 -6.44
CA ILE A 167 7.97 -9.15 -5.51
C ILE A 167 7.12 -8.04 -6.19
N GLY A 168 7.67 -7.26 -7.09
CA GLY A 168 6.92 -6.26 -7.85
C GLY A 168 5.72 -6.86 -8.61
N LYS A 169 5.77 -8.12 -9.03
CA LYS A 169 4.64 -8.80 -9.68
C LYS A 169 3.50 -9.13 -8.72
N VAL A 170 3.81 -9.35 -7.47
CA VAL A 170 2.81 -9.51 -6.41
C VAL A 170 2.22 -8.15 -6.07
N LEU A 171 3.08 -7.14 -5.89
CA LEU A 171 2.70 -5.82 -5.41
C LEU A 171 1.85 -5.04 -6.43
N GLU A 172 2.07 -5.18 -7.73
CA GLU A 172 1.35 -4.44 -8.79
C GLU A 172 -0.16 -4.72 -8.84
N ARG A 173 -0.64 -5.84 -8.23
CA ARG A 173 -2.05 -6.26 -8.31
C ARG A 173 -2.70 -6.37 -6.94
N THR A 174 -3.81 -5.67 -6.76
CA THR A 174 -4.59 -5.69 -5.51
C THR A 174 -4.94 -7.11 -5.06
N SER A 175 -5.38 -7.97 -5.98
CA SER A 175 -5.74 -9.36 -5.63
C SER A 175 -4.57 -10.18 -5.08
N ARG A 176 -3.35 -9.94 -5.59
CA ARG A 176 -2.13 -10.63 -5.14
C ARG A 176 -1.64 -10.07 -3.82
N ARG A 177 -1.63 -8.74 -3.65
CA ARG A 177 -1.32 -8.11 -2.36
C ARG A 177 -2.24 -8.60 -1.26
N GLN A 178 -3.55 -8.61 -1.53
CA GLN A 178 -4.55 -9.11 -0.57
C GLN A 178 -4.36 -10.60 -0.25
N LYS A 179 -3.99 -11.41 -1.23
CA LYS A 179 -3.73 -12.83 -1.01
C LYS A 179 -2.50 -13.01 -0.11
N LEU A 180 -1.39 -12.30 -0.40
CA LEU A 180 -0.18 -12.33 0.42
C LEU A 180 -0.48 -11.89 1.86
N ALA A 181 -1.16 -10.76 2.04
CA ALA A 181 -1.55 -10.27 3.36
C ALA A 181 -2.43 -11.29 4.11
N LYS A 182 -3.45 -11.85 3.46
CA LYS A 182 -4.32 -12.87 4.07
C LYS A 182 -3.56 -14.13 4.47
N ASN A 183 -2.62 -14.59 3.66
CA ASN A 183 -1.79 -15.76 3.98
C ASN A 183 -0.92 -15.48 5.21
N LEU A 184 -0.28 -14.31 5.30
CA LEU A 184 0.53 -13.93 6.46
C LEU A 184 -0.31 -13.82 7.73
N ILE A 185 -1.47 -13.17 7.67
CA ILE A 185 -2.37 -13.05 8.80
C ILE A 185 -2.90 -14.43 9.23
N ALA A 186 -3.24 -15.31 8.28
CA ALA A 186 -3.70 -16.65 8.60
C ALA A 186 -2.62 -17.47 9.34
N GLU A 187 -1.35 -17.38 8.92
CA GLU A 187 -0.24 -18.02 9.62
C GLU A 187 -0.01 -17.40 11.01
N ALA A 188 -0.08 -16.06 11.11
CA ALA A 188 0.08 -15.39 12.40
C ALA A 188 -1.01 -15.82 13.40
N ILE A 189 -2.26 -15.90 12.97
CA ILE A 189 -3.37 -16.38 13.81
C ILE A 189 -3.17 -17.87 14.15
N ARG A 190 -2.86 -18.70 13.16
CA ARG A 190 -2.68 -20.14 13.33
C ARG A 190 -1.63 -20.48 14.37
N TYR A 191 -0.52 -19.76 14.36
CA TYR A 191 0.62 -20.01 15.27
C TYR A 191 0.64 -19.06 16.48
N SER A 192 -0.39 -18.23 16.67
CA SER A 192 -0.47 -17.26 17.79
C SER A 192 0.74 -16.32 17.84
N LEU A 193 1.15 -15.78 16.69
CA LEU A 193 2.26 -14.84 16.61
C LEU A 193 1.85 -13.47 17.19
N ASP A 194 2.78 -12.79 17.83
CA ASP A 194 2.60 -11.45 18.38
C ASP A 194 2.78 -10.37 17.32
N GLY A 195 3.50 -10.69 16.24
CA GLY A 195 3.76 -9.74 15.14
C GLY A 195 4.15 -10.41 13.83
N ILE A 196 4.15 -9.58 12.79
CA ILE A 196 4.69 -9.87 11.45
C ILE A 196 5.76 -8.83 11.17
N ASN A 197 6.90 -9.30 10.64
CA ASN A 197 7.99 -8.45 10.18
C ASN A 197 8.12 -8.60 8.66
N ILE A 198 8.04 -7.51 7.93
CA ILE A 198 8.18 -7.49 6.47
C ILE A 198 9.61 -7.07 6.11
N ASP A 199 10.32 -8.00 5.48
CA ASP A 199 11.72 -7.86 5.07
C ASP A 199 11.83 -8.04 3.55
N PHE A 200 11.32 -7.04 2.80
CA PHE A 200 11.35 -7.05 1.33
C PHE A 200 12.50 -6.19 0.83
N GLU A 201 13.57 -6.85 0.39
CA GLU A 201 14.79 -6.20 -0.07
C GLU A 201 14.90 -6.07 -1.59
N ASN A 202 14.07 -6.79 -2.34
CA ASN A 202 14.10 -6.81 -3.80
C ASN A 202 13.02 -5.93 -4.47
N VAL A 203 12.37 -5.05 -3.70
CA VAL A 203 11.46 -4.05 -4.26
C VAL A 203 12.26 -3.13 -5.16
N LYS A 204 11.77 -2.91 -6.39
CA LYS A 204 12.38 -1.99 -7.34
C LYS A 204 11.68 -0.64 -7.30
N LYS A 205 12.34 0.40 -7.80
CA LYS A 205 11.83 1.77 -7.81
C LYS A 205 10.42 1.86 -8.41
N ASP A 206 10.16 1.15 -9.50
CA ASP A 206 8.87 1.14 -10.19
C ASP A 206 7.74 0.51 -9.35
N SER A 207 8.08 -0.24 -8.31
CA SER A 207 7.13 -0.90 -7.41
C SER A 207 7.07 -0.25 -6.02
N GLY A 208 7.72 0.90 -5.82
CA GLY A 208 7.78 1.55 -4.51
C GLY A 208 6.41 1.98 -3.99
N GLU A 209 5.57 2.58 -4.84
CA GLU A 209 4.20 2.98 -4.46
C GLU A 209 3.31 1.76 -4.17
N ASP A 210 3.45 0.69 -4.94
CA ASP A 210 2.73 -0.56 -4.72
C ASP A 210 3.15 -1.23 -3.40
N PHE A 211 4.43 -1.10 -3.04
CA PHE A 211 4.93 -1.59 -1.75
C PHE A 211 4.30 -0.83 -0.58
N ILE A 212 4.27 0.49 -0.64
CA ILE A 212 3.57 1.30 0.37
C ILE A 212 2.09 0.94 0.45
N GLN A 213 1.45 0.72 -0.68
CA GLN A 213 0.06 0.28 -0.70
C GLN A 213 -0.13 -1.09 -0.02
N PHE A 214 0.79 -2.04 -0.23
CA PHE A 214 0.79 -3.32 0.48
C PHE A 214 0.92 -3.14 2.00
N ILE A 215 1.85 -2.28 2.46
CA ILE A 215 2.02 -2.00 3.89
C ILE A 215 0.76 -1.38 4.49
N ARG A 216 0.08 -0.47 3.78
CA ARG A 216 -1.22 0.07 4.21
C ARG A 216 -2.30 -1.02 4.33
N GLU A 217 -2.41 -1.89 3.34
CA GLU A 217 -3.41 -2.97 3.32
C GLU A 217 -3.19 -3.98 4.46
N ILE A 218 -1.96 -4.45 4.65
CA ILE A 218 -1.64 -5.42 5.71
C ILE A 218 -1.73 -4.80 7.11
N SER A 219 -1.41 -3.51 7.28
CA SER A 219 -1.47 -2.83 8.58
C SER A 219 -2.88 -2.83 9.17
N ILE A 220 -3.90 -2.65 8.32
CA ILE A 220 -5.30 -2.72 8.75
C ILE A 220 -5.64 -4.13 9.26
N MET A 221 -5.19 -5.15 8.53
CA MET A 221 -5.44 -6.53 8.92
C MET A 221 -4.70 -6.91 10.20
N CYS A 222 -3.46 -6.45 10.36
CA CYS A 222 -2.67 -6.63 11.59
C CYS A 222 -3.39 -6.01 12.79
N ARG A 223 -3.79 -4.74 12.73
CA ARG A 223 -4.51 -4.05 13.80
C ARG A 223 -5.81 -4.74 14.18
N ASN A 224 -6.61 -5.16 13.19
CA ASN A 224 -7.88 -5.84 13.45
C ASN A 224 -7.71 -7.18 14.18
N ASN A 225 -6.51 -7.74 14.16
CA ASN A 225 -6.18 -9.01 14.83
C ASN A 225 -5.22 -8.86 16.01
N GLY A 226 -4.85 -7.64 16.40
CA GLY A 226 -3.92 -7.39 17.50
C GLY A 226 -2.48 -7.84 17.22
N ILE A 227 -2.09 -7.93 15.95
CA ILE A 227 -0.78 -8.38 15.46
C ILE A 227 0.08 -7.14 15.18
N VAL A 228 1.27 -7.06 15.77
CA VAL A 228 2.24 -5.99 15.50
C VAL A 228 2.74 -6.10 14.07
N LEU A 229 2.84 -4.96 13.38
CA LEU A 229 3.48 -4.87 12.06
C LEU A 229 4.80 -4.12 12.16
N SER A 230 5.89 -4.76 11.78
CA SER A 230 7.20 -4.12 11.60
C SER A 230 7.70 -4.26 10.17
N VAL A 231 8.51 -3.30 9.72
CA VAL A 231 9.05 -3.26 8.35
C VAL A 231 10.55 -2.99 8.41
N ASP A 232 11.34 -3.86 7.78
CA ASP A 232 12.77 -3.72 7.69
C ASP A 232 13.18 -2.87 6.50
N ASN A 233 14.21 -2.07 6.66
CA ASN A 233 14.74 -1.20 5.63
C ASN A 233 16.26 -1.12 5.69
N TYR A 234 16.90 -1.06 4.53
CA TYR A 234 18.29 -0.62 4.44
C TYR A 234 18.47 0.81 4.97
N PRO A 235 19.68 1.24 5.36
CA PRO A 235 19.95 2.64 5.61
C PRO A 235 19.54 3.54 4.45
N LEU A 236 19.01 4.74 4.75
CA LEU A 236 18.52 5.66 3.74
C LEU A 236 19.66 6.15 2.84
N LYS A 237 19.51 5.89 1.55
CA LYS A 237 20.38 6.39 0.48
C LYS A 237 19.49 6.97 -0.64
N SER A 238 20.04 7.84 -1.48
CA SER A 238 19.31 8.48 -2.58
C SER A 238 18.72 7.49 -3.62
N TYR A 239 19.29 6.30 -3.71
CA TYR A 239 18.85 5.27 -4.64
C TYR A 239 17.75 4.34 -4.09
N ASN A 240 17.41 4.43 -2.79
CA ASN A 240 16.38 3.62 -2.14
C ASN A 240 15.30 4.45 -1.42
N ASP A 241 15.18 5.74 -1.76
CA ASP A 241 14.19 6.67 -1.21
C ASP A 241 12.74 6.25 -1.53
N TYR A 242 12.54 5.49 -2.59
CA TYR A 242 11.24 4.94 -3.00
C TYR A 242 10.64 3.92 -2.02
N TYR A 243 11.40 3.43 -1.05
CA TYR A 243 10.85 2.68 0.09
C TYR A 243 9.98 3.56 1.00
N ASN A 244 10.11 4.88 0.89
CA ASN A 244 9.27 5.89 1.54
C ASN A 244 8.97 5.60 3.02
N ARG A 245 10.01 5.63 3.83
CA ARG A 245 9.93 5.31 5.27
C ARG A 245 8.97 6.18 6.05
N THR A 246 8.73 7.41 5.58
CA THR A 246 7.74 8.32 6.18
C THR A 246 6.33 7.72 6.06
N GLU A 247 5.97 7.24 4.87
CA GLU A 247 4.66 6.60 4.67
C GLU A 247 4.57 5.25 5.40
N GLN A 248 5.67 4.48 5.47
CA GLN A 248 5.71 3.27 6.30
C GLN A 248 5.43 3.61 7.77
N ALA A 249 6.08 4.64 8.32
CA ALA A 249 5.93 5.04 9.72
C ALA A 249 4.51 5.55 10.05
N ASN A 250 3.75 6.02 9.05
CA ASN A 250 2.36 6.42 9.26
C ASN A 250 1.43 5.22 9.52
N VAL A 251 1.80 4.02 9.12
CA VAL A 251 0.89 2.87 9.11
C VAL A 251 1.44 1.61 9.78
N ALA A 252 2.76 1.41 9.81
CA ALA A 252 3.40 0.32 10.54
C ALA A 252 3.64 0.70 12.01
N ASP A 253 3.65 -0.28 12.89
CA ASP A 253 3.89 -0.06 14.31
C ASP A 253 5.37 0.22 14.59
N TYR A 254 6.27 -0.42 13.85
CA TYR A 254 7.71 -0.23 13.93
C TYR A 254 8.34 -0.22 12.54
N VAL A 255 9.28 0.71 12.33
CA VAL A 255 10.14 0.76 11.15
C VAL A 255 11.58 0.53 11.61
N ILE A 256 12.19 -0.54 11.10
CA ILE A 256 13.52 -0.98 11.51
C ILE A 256 14.53 -0.60 10.42
N THR A 257 15.69 -0.10 10.81
CA THR A 257 16.80 0.14 9.91
C THR A 257 17.89 -0.89 10.16
N MET A 258 18.23 -1.65 9.12
CA MET A 258 19.29 -2.67 9.14
C MET A 258 20.66 -2.00 8.97
N ALA A 259 21.18 -1.39 10.05
CA ALA A 259 22.43 -0.62 10.04
C ALA A 259 23.61 -1.43 10.59
N TYR A 260 23.81 -2.65 10.09
CA TYR A 260 24.84 -3.57 10.59
C TYR A 260 25.82 -4.09 9.51
N ASP A 261 25.59 -3.73 8.24
CA ASP A 261 26.42 -4.15 7.10
C ASP A 261 27.29 -2.99 6.53
N GLU A 262 27.59 -1.98 7.33
CA GLU A 262 28.45 -0.85 6.96
C GLU A 262 29.88 -0.99 7.47
#